data_c72abbb981bfd8cf5883b18cb460aa2b
#
_entry.id   c72abbb981bfd8cf5883b18cb460aa2b
#
_cell.length_a   1.000
_cell.length_b   1.000
_cell.length_c   1.000
_cell.angle_alpha   90.00
_cell.angle_beta   90.00
_cell.angle_gamma   90.00
#
_symmetry.space_group_name_H-M   'P 1'
#
loop_
_entity.id
_entity.type
_entity.pdbx_description
1 polymer ?
#
loop_
_entity_poly.entity_id
_entity_poly.type
_entity_poly.pdbx_seq_one_letter_code
_entity_poly.pdbx_strand_id
1 'polypeptide(L)'
;MISSTGNDFNTVVCDVGAYQFRAGLAGQSDPVVFPTSTGYILEDVSNDGPSTSGGVGSPLRNAKRKHTFVGNGVLQQNSEMIIRPVFSSSGLVDNWGGYEELWNYFFESRGIGHLSLMEGGTALLVTEQPTVPPKDRERVCELLFEKFQVPLLSLVKTPVLGTFANARTSAVAVDMGHSVITSTVVQDGFFLRNSVQKSEFAGDRMNAHMKDALARLGASCLPEYLLNEEYTEDAFHETYTRYHKLDLARRVKE
;
A
#
# COMPACT_ATOMS: atom_id res chain seq x y z
N MET A 1 14.18 40.02 -7.70
CA MET A 1 13.19 39.50 -8.63
C MET A 1 13.89 38.51 -9.53
N ILE A 2 13.82 37.23 -9.21
CA ILE A 2 14.30 36.15 -10.10
C ILE A 2 13.09 35.76 -10.92
N SER A 3 13.08 36.11 -12.19
CA SER A 3 12.09 35.70 -13.16
C SER A 3 12.28 34.19 -13.39
N SER A 4 11.38 33.38 -12.83
CA SER A 4 11.30 31.95 -13.12
C SER A 4 10.63 31.75 -14.46
N THR A 5 11.40 31.80 -15.54
CA THR A 5 11.03 31.26 -16.85
C THR A 5 11.56 29.83 -16.98
N GLY A 6 11.32 29.01 -15.98
CA GLY A 6 11.50 27.57 -16.06
C GLY A 6 10.12 26.93 -16.13
N ASN A 7 9.92 25.94 -16.97
CA ASN A 7 8.76 25.07 -16.91
C ASN A 7 8.67 24.52 -15.50
N ASP A 8 7.75 25.06 -14.69
CA ASP A 8 7.47 24.53 -13.36
C ASP A 8 6.78 23.18 -13.56
N PHE A 9 7.56 22.11 -13.61
CA PHE A 9 7.03 20.76 -13.58
C PHE A 9 6.39 20.53 -12.21
N ASN A 10 5.10 20.31 -12.19
CA ASN A 10 4.45 19.83 -10.98
C ASN A 10 5.02 18.45 -10.67
N THR A 11 5.55 18.27 -9.47
CA THR A 11 6.05 16.97 -9.03
C THR A 11 5.09 16.37 -8.02
N VAL A 12 4.62 15.17 -8.31
CA VAL A 12 3.88 14.36 -7.35
C VAL A 12 4.86 13.43 -6.63
N VAL A 13 4.82 13.46 -5.32
CA VAL A 13 5.62 12.58 -4.46
C VAL A 13 4.73 11.48 -3.93
N CYS A 14 5.13 10.21 -4.16
CA CYS A 14 4.44 9.03 -3.69
C CYS A 14 5.34 8.23 -2.75
N ASP A 15 4.84 7.96 -1.55
CA ASP A 15 5.43 7.02 -0.60
C ASP A 15 4.55 5.78 -0.50
N VAL A 16 4.97 4.70 -1.14
CA VAL A 16 4.23 3.44 -1.20
C VAL A 16 4.73 2.53 -0.08
N GLY A 17 4.28 2.82 1.14
CA GLY A 17 4.65 2.06 2.33
C GLY A 17 3.87 0.75 2.47
N ALA A 18 4.38 -0.17 3.30
CA ALA A 18 3.74 -1.48 3.51
C ALA A 18 2.38 -1.41 4.24
N TYR A 19 2.06 -0.29 4.88
CA TYR A 19 0.78 -0.08 5.58
C TYR A 19 -0.11 0.94 4.87
N GLN A 20 0.48 2.05 4.41
CA GLN A 20 -0.24 3.15 3.77
C GLN A 20 0.49 3.64 2.53
N PHE A 21 -0.30 3.99 1.53
CA PHE A 21 0.11 4.78 0.38
C PHE A 21 -0.12 6.24 0.72
N ARG A 22 0.90 7.07 0.56
CA ARG A 22 0.83 8.51 0.75
C ARG A 22 1.26 9.21 -0.51
N ALA A 23 0.51 10.19 -0.97
CA ALA A 23 0.88 10.97 -2.14
C ALA A 23 0.45 12.42 -2.02
N GLY A 24 1.26 13.32 -2.54
CA GLY A 24 1.00 14.75 -2.54
C GLY A 24 1.81 15.50 -3.57
N LEU A 25 1.39 16.71 -3.90
CA LEU A 25 2.21 17.62 -4.70
C LEU A 25 3.39 18.10 -3.87
N ALA A 26 4.56 18.20 -4.50
CA ALA A 26 5.74 18.75 -3.86
C ALA A 26 5.45 20.18 -3.35
N GLY A 27 5.78 20.42 -2.08
CA GLY A 27 5.51 21.71 -1.42
C GLY A 27 4.13 21.82 -0.75
N GLN A 28 3.24 20.84 -0.88
CA GLN A 28 1.99 20.79 -0.13
C GLN A 28 2.15 20.03 1.19
N SER A 29 1.38 20.43 2.21
CA SER A 29 1.45 19.82 3.56
C SER A 29 0.53 18.62 3.74
N ASP A 30 -0.52 18.49 2.93
CA ASP A 30 -1.60 17.53 3.14
C ASP A 30 -1.61 16.43 2.06
N PRO A 31 -0.89 15.31 2.27
CA PRO A 31 -0.92 14.20 1.33
C PRO A 31 -2.25 13.44 1.40
N VAL A 32 -2.68 12.88 0.30
CA VAL A 32 -3.70 11.83 0.29
C VAL A 32 -3.10 10.57 0.91
N VAL A 33 -3.86 9.93 1.79
CA VAL A 33 -3.42 8.71 2.51
C VAL A 33 -4.50 7.65 2.40
N PHE A 34 -4.11 6.44 2.03
CA PHE A 34 -5.00 5.28 2.00
C PHE A 34 -4.25 3.97 2.29
N PRO A 35 -4.95 2.91 2.73
CA PRO A 35 -4.34 1.61 3.02
C PRO A 35 -3.70 0.97 1.78
N THR A 36 -2.57 0.29 1.97
CA THR A 36 -1.91 -0.52 0.92
C THR A 36 -2.33 -2.00 0.93
N SER A 37 -3.42 -2.32 1.62
CA SER A 37 -4.07 -3.62 1.51
C SER A 37 -5.17 -3.59 0.46
N THR A 38 -5.44 -4.72 -0.17
CA THR A 38 -6.56 -4.90 -1.11
C THR A 38 -7.59 -5.83 -0.50
N GLY A 39 -8.87 -5.47 -0.64
CA GLY A 39 -10.00 -6.34 -0.32
C GLY A 39 -10.59 -6.94 -1.58
N TYR A 40 -11.13 -8.14 -1.51
CA TYR A 40 -11.87 -8.73 -2.62
C TYR A 40 -12.99 -9.64 -2.13
N ILE A 41 -14.05 -9.69 -2.91
CA ILE A 41 -15.20 -10.61 -2.73
C ILE A 41 -15.20 -11.56 -3.92
N LEU A 42 -15.40 -12.84 -3.62
CA LEU A 42 -15.57 -13.88 -4.64
C LEU A 42 -17.07 -14.11 -4.82
N GLU A 43 -17.57 -13.85 -6.04
CA GLU A 43 -18.96 -14.17 -6.39
C GLU A 43 -18.98 -15.43 -7.25
N ASP A 44 -19.93 -16.32 -6.94
CA ASP A 44 -20.22 -17.46 -7.79
C ASP A 44 -20.97 -16.95 -9.01
N VAL A 45 -20.46 -17.22 -10.20
CA VAL A 45 -21.19 -16.96 -11.44
C VAL A 45 -22.29 -17.98 -11.55
N SER A 46 -23.51 -17.63 -11.11
CA SER A 46 -24.70 -18.42 -11.40
C SER A 46 -24.84 -18.53 -12.92
N ASN A 47 -24.99 -19.76 -13.43
CA ASN A 47 -25.30 -20.03 -14.82
C ASN A 47 -26.77 -19.61 -15.12
N ASP A 48 -27.02 -18.31 -15.22
CA ASP A 48 -28.22 -17.79 -15.84
C ASP A 48 -28.05 -17.72 -17.38
N GLY A 49 -27.88 -18.89 -17.97
CA GLY A 49 -27.99 -19.09 -19.41
C GLY A 49 -29.05 -20.12 -19.71
N PRO A 50 -29.92 -19.96 -20.72
CA PRO A 50 -30.91 -20.94 -21.05
C PRO A 50 -30.23 -22.27 -21.38
N SER A 51 -30.60 -23.32 -20.66
CA SER A 51 -30.16 -24.71 -20.86
C SER A 51 -30.53 -25.18 -22.27
N THR A 52 -29.66 -25.06 -23.24
CA THR A 52 -29.73 -25.81 -24.48
C THR A 52 -29.15 -27.19 -24.22
N SER A 53 -30.06 -28.16 -24.22
CA SER A 53 -29.80 -29.58 -24.14
C SER A 53 -28.83 -30.07 -25.21
N GLY A 54 -27.81 -30.81 -24.80
CA GLY A 54 -27.07 -31.74 -25.64
C GLY A 54 -25.64 -31.37 -25.92
N GLY A 55 -24.73 -31.85 -25.08
CA GLY A 55 -23.28 -31.83 -25.32
C GLY A 55 -22.53 -32.33 -24.09
N VAL A 56 -21.78 -33.43 -24.25
CA VAL A 56 -20.85 -33.96 -23.23
C VAL A 56 -19.79 -32.88 -23.00
N GLY A 57 -20.07 -31.96 -22.07
CA GLY A 57 -19.17 -30.88 -21.67
C GLY A 57 -18.51 -31.23 -20.34
N SER A 58 -17.19 -31.17 -20.27
CA SER A 58 -16.42 -31.16 -19.05
C SER A 58 -17.04 -30.18 -18.05
N PRO A 59 -17.05 -30.47 -16.73
CA PRO A 59 -17.59 -29.56 -15.74
C PRO A 59 -16.75 -28.27 -15.75
N LEU A 60 -17.25 -27.24 -16.41
CA LEU A 60 -16.76 -25.87 -16.26
C LEU A 60 -17.01 -25.52 -14.78
N ARG A 61 -15.96 -25.57 -14.00
CA ARG A 61 -15.95 -25.11 -12.62
C ARG A 61 -16.50 -23.69 -12.63
N ASN A 62 -17.52 -23.42 -11.80
CA ASN A 62 -18.10 -22.11 -11.60
C ASN A 62 -16.99 -21.06 -11.47
N ALA A 63 -16.85 -20.21 -12.48
CA ALA A 63 -15.86 -19.16 -12.44
C ALA A 63 -16.34 -18.11 -11.43
N LYS A 64 -15.55 -17.89 -10.39
CA LYS A 64 -15.82 -16.85 -9.40
C LYS A 64 -15.35 -15.51 -9.93
N ARG A 65 -16.24 -14.53 -9.97
CA ARG A 65 -15.87 -13.14 -10.26
C ARG A 65 -15.24 -12.52 -9.01
N LYS A 66 -14.20 -11.70 -9.24
CA LYS A 66 -13.49 -10.98 -8.18
C LYS A 66 -13.85 -9.51 -8.26
N HIS A 67 -14.55 -9.00 -7.24
CA HIS A 67 -14.62 -7.56 -7.01
C HIS A 67 -13.44 -7.15 -6.13
N THR A 68 -12.66 -6.17 -6.59
CA THR A 68 -11.49 -5.67 -5.86
C THR A 68 -11.82 -4.33 -5.23
N PHE A 69 -11.51 -4.19 -3.96
CA PHE A 69 -11.65 -2.97 -3.17
C PHE A 69 -10.28 -2.45 -2.81
N VAL A 70 -10.05 -1.17 -3.01
CA VAL A 70 -8.77 -0.50 -2.75
C VAL A 70 -9.03 0.80 -1.99
N GLY A 71 -8.01 1.30 -1.32
CA GLY A 71 -8.11 2.52 -0.55
C GLY A 71 -9.13 2.39 0.58
N ASN A 72 -9.96 3.40 0.76
CA ASN A 72 -10.98 3.41 1.81
C ASN A 72 -12.08 2.33 1.62
N GLY A 73 -12.20 1.76 0.42
CA GLY A 73 -13.11 0.65 0.17
C GLY A 73 -12.80 -0.59 1.01
N VAL A 74 -11.52 -0.82 1.36
CA VAL A 74 -11.09 -1.93 2.23
C VAL A 74 -11.62 -1.77 3.66
N LEU A 75 -11.92 -0.54 4.08
CA LEU A 75 -12.43 -0.23 5.42
C LEU A 75 -13.96 -0.36 5.52
N GLN A 76 -14.66 -0.59 4.41
CA GLN A 76 -16.11 -0.78 4.41
C GLN A 76 -16.48 -2.11 5.07
N GLN A 77 -17.56 -2.08 5.84
CA GLN A 77 -18.07 -3.28 6.49
C GLN A 77 -18.61 -4.26 5.43
N ASN A 78 -17.99 -5.44 5.34
CA ASN A 78 -18.44 -6.50 4.48
C ASN A 78 -17.99 -7.85 5.03
N SER A 79 -18.97 -8.74 5.30
CA SER A 79 -18.72 -10.05 5.91
C SER A 79 -17.92 -11.00 5.02
N GLU A 80 -18.05 -10.87 3.70
CA GLU A 80 -17.40 -11.76 2.72
C GLU A 80 -16.05 -11.23 2.23
N MET A 81 -15.65 -10.04 2.68
CA MET A 81 -14.41 -9.41 2.22
C MET A 81 -13.18 -10.16 2.71
N ILE A 82 -12.36 -10.57 1.77
CA ILE A 82 -11.03 -11.15 2.02
C ILE A 82 -10.00 -10.03 1.87
N ILE A 83 -9.31 -9.67 2.94
CA ILE A 83 -8.24 -8.66 2.89
C ILE A 83 -6.89 -9.34 2.67
N ARG A 84 -6.15 -8.83 1.69
CA ARG A 84 -4.80 -9.26 1.38
C ARG A 84 -3.83 -8.07 1.39
N PRO A 85 -2.75 -8.12 2.16
CA PRO A 85 -1.71 -7.11 2.08
C PRO A 85 -1.01 -7.17 0.72
N VAL A 86 -0.52 -6.03 0.25
CA VAL A 86 0.26 -5.93 -0.99
C VAL A 86 1.72 -6.28 -0.73
N PHE A 87 2.21 -5.96 0.47
CA PHE A 87 3.60 -6.20 0.88
C PHE A 87 3.70 -7.40 1.81
N SER A 88 4.81 -8.12 1.68
CA SER A 88 5.20 -9.19 2.58
C SER A 88 5.70 -8.65 3.94
N SER A 89 5.89 -9.54 4.90
CA SER A 89 6.54 -9.20 6.19
C SER A 89 7.98 -8.67 6.02
N SER A 90 8.62 -8.98 4.89
CA SER A 90 9.94 -8.45 4.55
C SER A 90 9.88 -7.05 3.93
N GLY A 91 8.68 -6.45 3.77
CA GLY A 91 8.49 -5.13 3.19
C GLY A 91 8.67 -5.06 1.68
N LEU A 92 8.75 -6.20 0.99
CA LEU A 92 8.80 -6.26 -0.47
C LEU A 92 7.41 -6.54 -1.04
N VAL A 93 7.18 -6.12 -2.29
CA VAL A 93 5.91 -6.40 -2.97
C VAL A 93 5.76 -7.90 -3.20
N ASP A 94 4.73 -8.49 -2.62
CA ASP A 94 4.35 -9.90 -2.77
C ASP A 94 3.14 -10.07 -3.71
N ASN A 95 2.18 -9.16 -3.58
CA ASN A 95 0.96 -9.14 -4.39
C ASN A 95 1.05 -8.05 -5.46
N TRP A 96 1.67 -8.36 -6.59
CA TRP A 96 1.84 -7.41 -7.71
C TRP A 96 0.52 -6.97 -8.34
N GLY A 97 -0.48 -7.85 -8.41
CA GLY A 97 -1.82 -7.47 -8.86
C GLY A 97 -2.45 -6.43 -7.94
N GLY A 98 -2.31 -6.62 -6.62
CA GLY A 98 -2.75 -5.62 -5.64
C GLY A 98 -1.94 -4.32 -5.73
N TYR A 99 -0.64 -4.39 -5.99
CA TYR A 99 0.20 -3.20 -6.19
C TYR A 99 -0.25 -2.38 -7.42
N GLU A 100 -0.59 -3.06 -8.50
CA GLU A 100 -1.15 -2.43 -9.69
C GLU A 100 -2.51 -1.76 -9.41
N GLU A 101 -3.38 -2.41 -8.63
CA GLU A 101 -4.67 -1.84 -8.21
C GLU A 101 -4.53 -0.60 -7.30
N LEU A 102 -3.48 -0.52 -6.47
CA LEU A 102 -3.18 0.71 -5.71
C LEU A 102 -2.91 1.90 -6.65
N TRP A 103 -2.15 1.66 -7.72
CA TRP A 103 -1.85 2.68 -8.72
C TRP A 103 -3.08 3.04 -9.56
N ASN A 104 -3.91 2.05 -9.97
CA ASN A 104 -5.20 2.31 -10.60
C ASN A 104 -6.05 3.23 -9.72
N TYR A 105 -6.21 2.88 -8.44
CA TYR A 105 -6.98 3.69 -7.49
C TYR A 105 -6.42 5.10 -7.34
N PHE A 106 -5.09 5.24 -7.27
CA PHE A 106 -4.43 6.53 -7.14
C PHE A 106 -4.66 7.41 -8.37
N PHE A 107 -4.55 6.87 -9.58
CA PHE A 107 -4.74 7.62 -10.81
C PHE A 107 -6.21 7.90 -11.16
N GLU A 108 -7.14 6.99 -10.79
CA GLU A 108 -8.57 7.12 -11.04
C GLU A 108 -9.30 7.93 -9.97
N SER A 109 -8.81 7.92 -8.73
CA SER A 109 -9.44 8.67 -7.65
C SER A 109 -9.39 10.17 -7.96
N ARG A 110 -10.52 10.87 -7.74
CA ARG A 110 -10.67 12.33 -7.99
C ARG A 110 -9.79 13.20 -7.07
N GLY A 111 -8.73 12.63 -6.50
CA GLY A 111 -7.73 13.30 -5.71
C GLY A 111 -6.56 13.83 -6.56
N ILE A 112 -5.37 13.77 -6.00
CA ILE A 112 -4.11 14.26 -6.61
C ILE A 112 -3.80 13.55 -7.94
N GLY A 113 -4.22 12.28 -8.10
CA GLY A 113 -4.05 11.54 -9.35
C GLY A 113 -4.88 12.09 -10.51
N HIS A 114 -5.98 12.78 -10.24
CA HIS A 114 -6.77 13.48 -11.26
C HIS A 114 -6.20 14.86 -11.63
N LEU A 115 -5.23 15.37 -10.87
CA LEU A 115 -4.35 16.40 -11.38
C LEU A 115 -3.56 15.76 -12.52
N SER A 116 -4.18 15.83 -13.67
CA SER A 116 -3.66 15.67 -15.02
C SER A 116 -2.16 15.43 -15.10
N LEU A 117 -1.72 14.23 -14.65
CA LEU A 117 -0.39 13.74 -15.03
C LEU A 117 -0.27 13.72 -16.56
N MET A 118 -1.42 13.74 -17.24
CA MET A 118 -1.57 13.74 -18.70
C MET A 118 -1.52 15.14 -19.33
N GLU A 119 -1.80 16.22 -18.58
CA GLU A 119 -1.77 17.59 -19.12
C GLU A 119 -0.39 18.26 -18.88
N GLY A 120 0.63 17.78 -19.58
CA GLY A 120 1.83 18.56 -19.80
C GLY A 120 2.89 18.53 -18.66
N GLY A 121 3.50 17.38 -18.37
CA GLY A 121 4.81 17.38 -17.76
C GLY A 121 4.87 17.23 -16.25
N THR A 122 3.94 16.52 -15.62
CA THR A 122 4.05 16.19 -14.19
C THR A 122 5.09 15.09 -13.97
N ALA A 123 6.09 15.35 -13.12
CA ALA A 123 7.06 14.36 -12.70
C ALA A 123 6.51 13.54 -11.53
N LEU A 124 6.83 12.25 -11.50
CA LEU A 124 6.51 11.34 -10.39
C LEU A 124 7.80 10.98 -9.65
N LEU A 125 7.84 11.29 -8.36
CA LEU A 125 8.88 10.80 -7.46
C LEU A 125 8.27 9.72 -6.57
N VAL A 126 8.83 8.50 -6.63
CA VAL A 126 8.38 7.38 -5.82
C VAL A 126 9.49 6.96 -4.86
N THR A 127 9.13 6.80 -3.59
CA THR A 127 10.06 6.29 -2.59
C THR A 127 10.24 4.78 -2.74
N GLU A 128 11.43 4.30 -2.47
CA GLU A 128 11.71 2.87 -2.38
C GLU A 128 12.61 2.54 -1.19
N GLN A 129 12.41 1.36 -0.62
CA GLN A 129 13.26 0.87 0.47
C GLN A 129 14.67 0.56 -0.04
N PRO A 130 15.71 0.66 0.84
CA PRO A 130 17.09 0.32 0.47
C PRO A 130 17.27 -1.11 -0.03
N THR A 131 16.41 -2.03 0.45
CA THR A 131 16.52 -3.48 0.22
C THR A 131 15.75 -3.98 -1.00
N VAL A 132 15.07 -3.11 -1.74
CA VAL A 132 14.32 -3.48 -2.95
C VAL A 132 15.28 -4.08 -4.00
N PRO A 133 15.01 -5.33 -4.48
CA PRO A 133 15.80 -5.96 -5.52
C PRO A 133 15.73 -5.18 -6.85
N PRO A 134 16.79 -5.20 -7.67
CA PRO A 134 16.78 -4.55 -8.98
C PRO A 134 15.62 -4.98 -9.88
N LYS A 135 15.28 -6.28 -9.87
CA LYS A 135 14.18 -6.85 -10.65
C LYS A 135 12.81 -6.25 -10.27
N ASP A 136 12.57 -6.03 -8.97
CA ASP A 136 11.32 -5.41 -8.50
C ASP A 136 11.27 -3.94 -8.91
N ARG A 137 12.42 -3.26 -8.86
CA ARG A 137 12.56 -1.88 -9.33
C ARG A 137 12.27 -1.75 -10.83
N GLU A 138 12.80 -2.65 -11.66
CA GLU A 138 12.51 -2.73 -13.10
C GLU A 138 11.00 -2.88 -13.33
N ARG A 139 10.35 -3.80 -12.61
CA ARG A 139 8.92 -4.03 -12.71
C ARG A 139 8.06 -2.81 -12.33
N VAL A 140 8.48 -2.06 -11.32
CA VAL A 140 7.83 -0.79 -10.96
C VAL A 140 7.97 0.23 -12.10
N CYS A 141 9.17 0.33 -12.71
CA CYS A 141 9.39 1.22 -13.86
C CYS A 141 8.51 0.82 -15.06
N GLU A 142 8.49 -0.46 -15.42
CA GLU A 142 7.65 -0.99 -16.49
C GLU A 142 6.18 -0.66 -16.24
N LEU A 143 5.68 -0.94 -15.04
CA LEU A 143 4.29 -0.66 -14.68
C LEU A 143 3.95 0.83 -14.85
N LEU A 144 4.79 1.72 -14.33
CA LEU A 144 4.52 3.15 -14.34
C LEU A 144 4.68 3.79 -15.73
N PHE A 145 5.65 3.35 -16.52
CA PHE A 145 5.85 3.87 -17.87
C PHE A 145 4.90 3.24 -18.89
N GLU A 146 4.74 1.93 -18.90
CA GLU A 146 3.99 1.24 -19.94
C GLU A 146 2.48 1.31 -19.72
N LYS A 147 2.02 1.03 -18.49
CA LYS A 147 0.59 1.05 -18.19
C LYS A 147 0.06 2.46 -17.88
N PHE A 148 0.73 3.19 -16.99
CA PHE A 148 0.27 4.50 -16.53
C PHE A 148 0.84 5.67 -17.33
N GLN A 149 1.74 5.41 -18.28
CA GLN A 149 2.32 6.40 -19.20
C GLN A 149 2.87 7.64 -18.48
N VAL A 150 3.50 7.43 -17.31
CA VAL A 150 4.10 8.50 -16.53
C VAL A 150 5.23 9.15 -17.35
N PRO A 151 5.20 10.48 -17.58
CA PRO A 151 6.16 11.12 -18.49
C PRO A 151 7.58 11.20 -17.91
N LEU A 152 7.68 11.32 -16.59
CA LEU A 152 8.97 11.41 -15.88
C LEU A 152 8.88 10.72 -14.53
N LEU A 153 9.77 9.77 -14.26
CA LEU A 153 9.82 8.98 -13.03
C LEU A 153 11.18 9.10 -12.35
N SER A 154 11.16 9.34 -11.04
CA SER A 154 12.34 9.25 -10.17
C SER A 154 12.07 8.27 -9.03
N LEU A 155 12.88 7.20 -8.93
CA LEU A 155 12.85 6.27 -7.79
C LEU A 155 13.97 6.61 -6.82
N VAL A 156 13.63 7.04 -5.62
CA VAL A 156 14.59 7.52 -4.62
C VAL A 156 14.50 6.68 -3.35
N LYS A 157 15.66 6.30 -2.82
CA LYS A 157 15.74 5.54 -1.56
C LYS A 157 15.27 6.36 -0.37
N THR A 158 14.38 5.81 0.46
CA THR A 158 13.80 6.48 1.65
C THR A 158 14.85 7.11 2.58
N PRO A 159 16.01 6.50 2.89
CA PRO A 159 17.00 7.11 3.77
C PRO A 159 17.66 8.37 3.18
N VAL A 160 17.77 8.47 1.86
CA VAL A 160 18.29 9.67 1.20
C VAL A 160 17.32 10.83 1.40
N LEU A 161 16.02 10.59 1.15
CA LEU A 161 14.99 11.61 1.36
C LEU A 161 14.89 12.03 2.83
N GLY A 162 14.95 11.08 3.76
CA GLY A 162 14.96 11.36 5.19
C GLY A 162 16.16 12.20 5.63
N THR A 163 17.32 11.97 5.02
CA THR A 163 18.54 12.79 5.26
C THR A 163 18.34 14.21 4.76
N PHE A 164 17.83 14.39 3.54
CA PHE A 164 17.56 15.71 2.96
C PHE A 164 16.45 16.47 3.68
N ALA A 165 15.40 15.77 4.15
CA ALA A 165 14.32 16.38 4.93
C ALA A 165 14.84 17.04 6.23
N ASN A 166 15.99 16.59 6.75
CA ASN A 166 16.69 17.19 7.89
C ASN A 166 17.79 18.18 7.47
N ALA A 167 17.76 18.66 6.23
CA ALA A 167 18.75 19.57 5.66
C ALA A 167 20.19 19.07 5.78
N ARG A 168 20.40 17.76 5.66
CA ARG A 168 21.71 17.13 5.69
C ARG A 168 21.99 16.37 4.40
N THR A 169 23.25 16.25 4.06
CA THR A 169 23.74 15.45 2.92
C THR A 169 24.33 14.12 3.37
N SER A 170 24.74 14.03 4.63
CA SER A 170 25.37 12.84 5.20
C SER A 170 24.79 12.56 6.59
N ALA A 171 24.34 11.32 6.82
CA ALA A 171 23.78 10.88 8.11
C ALA A 171 23.73 9.35 8.19
N VAL A 172 23.53 8.86 9.41
CA VAL A 172 22.98 7.50 9.62
C VAL A 172 21.47 7.64 9.70
N ALA A 173 20.76 7.05 8.73
CA ALA A 173 19.31 7.07 8.67
C ALA A 173 18.76 5.77 9.26
N VAL A 174 17.83 5.89 10.21
CA VAL A 174 17.06 4.77 10.76
C VAL A 174 15.60 4.99 10.38
N ASP A 175 15.07 4.10 9.55
CA ASP A 175 13.68 4.12 9.09
C ASP A 175 12.92 2.99 9.79
N MET A 176 11.94 3.35 10.61
CA MET A 176 11.10 2.42 11.38
C MET A 176 9.73 2.31 10.71
N GLY A 177 9.62 1.40 9.73
CA GLY A 177 8.40 1.16 8.99
C GLY A 177 7.42 0.18 9.64
N HIS A 178 6.38 -0.15 8.87
CA HIS A 178 5.38 -1.14 9.29
C HIS A 178 5.94 -2.56 9.26
N SER A 179 6.53 -2.99 8.15
CA SER A 179 7.03 -4.36 7.98
C SER A 179 8.49 -4.53 8.38
N VAL A 180 9.31 -3.50 8.21
CA VAL A 180 10.75 -3.56 8.44
C VAL A 180 11.29 -2.29 9.09
N ILE A 181 12.36 -2.45 9.85
CA ILE A 181 13.23 -1.37 10.28
C ILE A 181 14.51 -1.49 9.48
N THR A 182 14.95 -0.40 8.86
CA THR A 182 16.24 -0.34 8.17
C THR A 182 17.12 0.74 8.79
N SER A 183 18.42 0.44 8.90
CA SER A 183 19.45 1.42 9.24
C SER A 183 20.49 1.44 8.13
N THR A 184 20.85 2.62 7.66
CA THR A 184 21.84 2.77 6.60
C THR A 184 22.58 4.07 6.68
N VAL A 185 23.80 4.12 6.13
CA VAL A 185 24.60 5.33 6.01
C VAL A 185 24.28 6.01 4.69
N VAL A 186 24.00 7.31 4.76
CA VAL A 186 23.94 8.20 3.60
C VAL A 186 25.17 9.10 3.67
N GLN A 187 25.91 9.20 2.58
CA GLN A 187 27.08 10.05 2.43
C GLN A 187 26.95 10.89 1.16
N ASP A 188 27.01 12.20 1.30
CA ASP A 188 26.91 13.17 0.20
C ASP A 188 25.69 12.94 -0.71
N GLY A 189 24.54 12.54 -0.11
CA GLY A 189 23.30 12.26 -0.84
C GLY A 189 23.22 10.85 -1.45
N PHE A 190 24.24 10.00 -1.25
CA PHE A 190 24.21 8.62 -1.73
C PHE A 190 24.12 7.65 -0.57
N PHE A 191 23.21 6.66 -0.67
CA PHE A 191 23.13 5.60 0.34
C PHE A 191 24.23 4.55 0.08
N LEU A 192 24.88 4.10 1.15
CA LEU A 192 25.90 3.07 1.07
C LEU A 192 25.26 1.69 1.18
N ARG A 193 25.16 0.96 0.06
CA ARG A 193 24.49 -0.34 0.00
C ARG A 193 25.02 -1.34 1.04
N ASN A 194 26.33 -1.36 1.28
CA ASN A 194 26.96 -2.30 2.21
C ASN A 194 26.71 -1.95 3.69
N SER A 195 26.17 -0.77 3.99
CA SER A 195 25.85 -0.35 5.36
C SER A 195 24.41 -0.71 5.78
N VAL A 196 23.59 -1.23 4.85
CA VAL A 196 22.19 -1.52 5.12
C VAL A 196 22.07 -2.66 6.11
N GLN A 197 21.47 -2.36 7.26
CA GLN A 197 21.04 -3.33 8.25
C GLN A 197 19.52 -3.36 8.25
N LYS A 198 18.93 -4.54 8.43
CA LYS A 198 17.49 -4.77 8.37
C LYS A 198 17.03 -5.61 9.54
N SER A 199 15.88 -5.24 10.11
CA SER A 199 15.15 -6.02 11.12
C SER A 199 13.69 -6.14 10.71
N GLU A 200 13.10 -7.31 10.88
CA GLU A 200 11.68 -7.55 10.69
C GLU A 200 10.87 -7.35 11.98
N PHE A 201 11.51 -6.93 13.06
CA PHE A 201 10.82 -6.52 14.28
C PHE A 201 10.39 -5.06 14.17
N ALA A 202 9.31 -4.83 13.43
CA ALA A 202 8.82 -3.50 13.04
C ALA A 202 7.38 -3.27 13.53
N GLY A 203 6.71 -2.26 12.99
CA GLY A 203 5.39 -1.82 13.42
C GLY A 203 4.33 -2.92 13.45
N ASP A 204 4.32 -3.83 12.49
CA ASP A 204 3.38 -4.95 12.45
C ASP A 204 3.57 -5.92 13.64
N ARG A 205 4.82 -6.26 13.94
CA ARG A 205 5.15 -7.08 15.13
C ARG A 205 4.76 -6.39 16.42
N MET A 206 4.98 -5.07 16.50
CA MET A 206 4.57 -4.27 17.65
C MET A 206 3.04 -4.24 17.82
N ASN A 207 2.28 -4.14 16.73
CA ASN A 207 0.82 -4.22 16.76
C ASN A 207 0.33 -5.58 17.24
N ALA A 208 0.96 -6.67 16.79
CA ALA A 208 0.63 -8.02 17.24
C ALA A 208 0.91 -8.17 18.77
N HIS A 209 2.04 -7.67 19.25
CA HIS A 209 2.34 -7.66 20.69
C HIS A 209 1.36 -6.82 21.50
N MET A 210 0.94 -5.65 20.98
CA MET A 210 -0.06 -4.81 21.63
C MET A 210 -1.41 -5.53 21.71
N LYS A 211 -1.86 -6.15 20.62
CA LYS A 211 -3.08 -6.99 20.61
C LYS A 211 -3.03 -8.08 21.69
N ASP A 212 -1.91 -8.80 21.78
CA ASP A 212 -1.75 -9.87 22.77
C ASP A 212 -1.67 -9.33 24.21
N ALA A 213 -1.08 -8.15 24.42
CA ALA A 213 -1.07 -7.48 25.72
C ALA A 213 -2.48 -7.06 26.16
N LEU A 214 -3.27 -6.48 25.27
CA LEU A 214 -4.65 -6.11 25.53
C LEU A 214 -5.51 -7.34 25.85
N ALA A 215 -5.34 -8.44 25.13
CA ALA A 215 -6.03 -9.69 25.42
C ALA A 215 -5.71 -10.23 26.82
N ARG A 216 -4.46 -10.15 27.29
CA ARG A 216 -4.08 -10.53 28.67
C ARG A 216 -4.71 -9.65 29.75
N LEU A 217 -5.01 -8.41 29.44
CA LEU A 217 -5.71 -7.48 30.32
C LEU A 217 -7.24 -7.65 30.27
N GLY A 218 -7.74 -8.63 29.52
CA GLY A 218 -9.18 -8.84 29.33
C GLY A 218 -9.85 -7.83 28.40
N ALA A 219 -9.07 -6.95 27.74
CA ALA A 219 -9.60 -6.03 26.76
C ALA A 219 -9.73 -6.71 25.39
N SER A 220 -10.92 -6.66 24.81
CA SER A 220 -11.15 -7.18 23.48
C SER A 220 -10.75 -6.12 22.44
N CYS A 221 -9.84 -6.48 21.51
CA CYS A 221 -9.55 -5.67 20.32
C CYS A 221 -10.60 -5.93 19.23
N LEU A 222 -11.89 -5.94 19.59
CA LEU A 222 -12.97 -6.09 18.62
C LEU A 222 -13.27 -4.73 18.00
N PRO A 223 -13.37 -4.67 16.65
CA PRO A 223 -13.90 -3.50 15.96
C PRO A 223 -15.33 -3.19 16.40
N GLU A 224 -15.73 -1.92 16.31
CA GLU A 224 -17.03 -1.44 16.75
C GLU A 224 -18.21 -2.19 16.12
N TYR A 225 -18.08 -2.57 14.84
CA TYR A 225 -19.12 -3.32 14.12
C TYR A 225 -19.35 -4.75 14.65
N LEU A 226 -18.37 -5.33 15.36
CA LEU A 226 -18.51 -6.63 16.04
C LEU A 226 -19.12 -6.50 17.43
N LEU A 227 -19.27 -5.29 17.96
CA LEU A 227 -19.91 -5.04 19.25
C LEU A 227 -21.44 -5.00 19.17
N ASN A 228 -22.01 -4.98 17.97
CA ASN A 228 -23.45 -5.06 17.75
C ASN A 228 -23.93 -6.51 17.87
N GLU A 229 -25.03 -6.73 18.56
CA GLU A 229 -25.63 -8.07 18.80
C GLU A 229 -26.00 -8.82 17.50
N GLU A 230 -26.04 -8.13 16.36
CA GLU A 230 -26.41 -8.71 15.05
C GLU A 230 -25.30 -9.53 14.38
N TYR A 231 -24.04 -9.33 14.77
CA TYR A 231 -22.90 -9.99 14.11
C TYR A 231 -22.02 -10.72 15.11
N THR A 232 -21.77 -11.99 14.85
CA THR A 232 -20.75 -12.77 15.56
C THR A 232 -19.41 -12.65 14.81
N GLU A 233 -18.29 -12.85 15.51
CA GLU A 233 -16.95 -12.82 14.88
C GLU A 233 -16.84 -13.80 13.70
N ASP A 234 -17.52 -14.94 13.79
CA ASP A 234 -17.53 -15.98 12.76
C ASP A 234 -18.29 -15.58 11.48
N ALA A 235 -19.06 -14.48 11.53
CA ALA A 235 -19.77 -13.97 10.36
C ALA A 235 -18.83 -13.27 9.36
N PHE A 236 -17.62 -12.93 9.78
CA PHE A 236 -16.63 -12.23 8.95
C PHE A 236 -15.49 -13.15 8.55
N HIS A 237 -14.94 -12.92 7.34
CA HIS A 237 -13.77 -13.65 6.91
C HIS A 237 -12.58 -13.39 7.86
N GLU A 238 -11.79 -14.43 8.19
CA GLU A 238 -10.69 -14.38 9.15
C GLU A 238 -9.68 -13.26 8.83
N THR A 239 -9.33 -13.05 7.56
CA THR A 239 -8.37 -12.02 7.16
C THR A 239 -8.90 -10.61 7.41
N TYR A 240 -10.22 -10.41 7.26
CA TYR A 240 -10.89 -9.14 7.52
C TYR A 240 -10.86 -8.82 9.02
N THR A 241 -11.29 -9.75 9.85
CA THR A 241 -11.28 -9.62 11.32
C THR A 241 -9.86 -9.39 11.84
N ARG A 242 -8.88 -10.15 11.33
CA ARG A 242 -7.47 -9.98 11.70
C ARG A 242 -6.94 -8.59 11.36
N TYR A 243 -7.22 -8.09 10.15
CA TYR A 243 -6.80 -6.77 9.71
C TYR A 243 -7.32 -5.67 10.64
N HIS A 244 -8.62 -5.68 10.95
CA HIS A 244 -9.23 -4.66 11.79
C HIS A 244 -8.81 -4.75 13.26
N LYS A 245 -8.58 -5.95 13.79
CA LYS A 245 -8.00 -6.12 15.14
C LYS A 245 -6.61 -5.53 15.25
N LEU A 246 -5.76 -5.74 14.25
CA LEU A 246 -4.41 -5.18 14.22
C LEU A 246 -4.43 -3.66 14.01
N ASP A 247 -5.36 -3.14 13.21
CA ASP A 247 -5.52 -1.68 13.05
C ASP A 247 -5.96 -1.03 14.35
N LEU A 248 -6.91 -1.64 15.08
CA LEU A 248 -7.32 -1.15 16.39
C LEU A 248 -6.17 -1.16 17.40
N ALA A 249 -5.41 -2.26 17.46
CA ALA A 249 -4.23 -2.34 18.32
C ALA A 249 -3.16 -1.30 17.96
N ARG A 250 -3.01 -0.96 16.66
CA ARG A 250 -2.16 0.12 16.20
C ARG A 250 -2.61 1.47 16.75
N ARG A 251 -3.90 1.79 16.63
CA ARG A 251 -4.47 3.07 17.14
C ARG A 251 -4.30 3.23 18.65
N VAL A 252 -4.35 2.13 19.39
CA VAL A 252 -4.12 2.15 20.85
C VAL A 252 -2.64 2.39 21.17
N LYS A 253 -1.74 1.89 20.32
CA LYS A 253 -0.29 2.06 20.48
C LYS A 253 0.17 3.50 20.17
N GLU A 254 -0.42 4.15 19.16
CA GLU A 254 -0.10 5.52 18.70
C GLU A 254 -0.77 6.59 19.56
#